data_84e52e2990db00d076cfd84a2af16dd9
#
_entry.id   84e52e2990db00d076cfd84a2af16dd9
#
_cell.length_a   1.000
_cell.length_b   1.000
_cell.length_c   1.000
_cell.angle_alpha   90.00
_cell.angle_beta   90.00
_cell.angle_gamma   90.00
#
_symmetry.space_group_name_H-M   'P 1'
#
loop_
_entity.id
_entity.type
_entity.pdbx_description
1 polymer ?
#
loop_
_entity_poly.entity_id
_entity_poly.type
_entity_poly.pdbx_seq_one_letter_code
_entity_poly.pdbx_strand_id
1 'polypeptide(L)'
;MNLKVISDETCLHISTCHRILSDLVRLRFVEKGASAGTYRLGLRFLQLGNLVRERISVRDTARTGMQRLHNLTRQTVNLSIRQNDNIVYIDRIMRERPGIQVVRTIGATAPLHTTSSGKLFLAEDSFEQIRAYALRTNLEKSTPNSIGDIDTLLTEISKIKTLG
;
A
#
# COMPACT_ATOMS: atom_id res chain seq x y z
N MET A 1 9.09 -19.39 2.57
CA MET A 1 9.95 -19.58 1.37
C MET A 1 11.14 -20.43 1.73
N ASN A 2 11.70 -21.23 0.82
CA ASN A 2 12.95 -21.97 1.08
C ASN A 2 14.18 -21.14 0.66
N LEU A 3 15.36 -21.55 1.16
CA LEU A 3 16.63 -20.84 0.95
C LEU A 3 16.99 -20.71 -0.54
N LYS A 4 16.71 -21.75 -1.36
CA LYS A 4 17.00 -21.72 -2.79
C LYS A 4 16.16 -20.67 -3.53
N VAL A 5 14.85 -20.63 -3.27
CA VAL A 5 13.94 -19.61 -3.85
C VAL A 5 14.39 -18.20 -3.47
N ILE A 6 14.79 -17.98 -2.21
CA ILE A 6 15.29 -16.67 -1.76
C ILE A 6 16.58 -16.29 -2.51
N SER A 7 17.50 -17.25 -2.70
CA SER A 7 18.73 -17.03 -3.48
C SER A 7 18.43 -16.65 -4.92
N ASP A 8 17.51 -17.37 -5.57
CA ASP A 8 17.12 -17.13 -6.96
C ASP A 8 16.45 -15.75 -7.11
N GLU A 9 15.49 -15.42 -6.25
CA GLU A 9 14.75 -14.14 -6.27
C GLU A 9 15.64 -12.91 -5.96
N THR A 10 16.65 -13.08 -5.12
CA THR A 10 17.56 -11.98 -4.73
C THR A 10 18.81 -11.91 -5.59
N CYS A 11 19.03 -12.86 -6.50
CA CYS A 11 20.27 -13.00 -7.30
C CYS A 11 21.54 -13.06 -6.41
N LEU A 12 21.43 -13.54 -5.16
CA LEU A 12 22.55 -13.69 -4.24
C LEU A 12 23.00 -15.15 -4.15
N HIS A 13 24.31 -15.35 -3.94
CA HIS A 13 24.82 -16.70 -3.71
C HIS A 13 24.19 -17.33 -2.44
N ILE A 14 23.90 -18.63 -2.48
CA ILE A 14 23.16 -19.35 -1.42
C ILE A 14 23.82 -19.24 -0.04
N SER A 15 25.16 -19.21 0.02
CA SER A 15 25.91 -19.01 1.27
C SER A 15 25.72 -17.60 1.84
N THR A 16 25.63 -16.59 0.99
CA THR A 16 25.36 -15.19 1.38
C THR A 16 23.93 -15.07 1.93
N CYS A 17 22.95 -15.65 1.24
CA CYS A 17 21.57 -15.71 1.70
C CYS A 17 21.47 -16.40 3.07
N HIS A 18 22.16 -17.54 3.25
CA HIS A 18 22.14 -18.25 4.51
C HIS A 18 22.71 -17.41 5.66
N ARG A 19 23.82 -16.71 5.44
CA ARG A 19 24.42 -15.82 6.45
C ARG A 19 23.47 -14.69 6.83
N ILE A 20 22.89 -13.98 5.83
CA ILE A 20 21.92 -12.89 6.06
C ILE A 20 20.69 -13.41 6.82
N LEU A 21 20.12 -14.54 6.37
CA LEU A 21 18.96 -15.13 7.03
C LEU A 21 19.26 -15.57 8.48
N SER A 22 20.48 -16.07 8.74
CA SER A 22 20.90 -16.41 10.11
C SER A 22 20.93 -15.17 11.02
N ASP A 23 21.43 -14.03 10.52
CA ASP A 23 21.40 -12.77 11.26
C ASP A 23 19.96 -12.27 11.47
N LEU A 24 19.12 -12.36 10.45
CA LEU A 24 17.70 -11.96 10.55
C LEU A 24 16.93 -12.85 11.52
N VAL A 25 17.27 -14.14 11.61
CA VAL A 25 16.69 -15.06 12.60
C VAL A 25 17.15 -14.67 14.01
N ARG A 26 18.44 -14.40 14.21
CA ARG A 26 18.99 -13.93 15.49
C ARG A 26 18.31 -12.63 15.96
N LEU A 27 18.02 -11.74 15.03
CA LEU A 27 17.34 -10.48 15.30
C LEU A 27 15.80 -10.61 15.36
N ARG A 28 15.26 -11.83 15.21
CA ARG A 28 13.80 -12.13 15.21
C ARG A 28 12.98 -11.46 14.11
N PHE A 29 13.62 -10.98 13.06
CA PHE A 29 12.92 -10.51 11.86
C PHE A 29 12.41 -11.66 11.00
N VAL A 30 13.12 -12.78 11.01
CA VAL A 30 12.77 -14.00 10.31
C VAL A 30 12.71 -15.15 11.32
N GLU A 31 11.84 -16.12 11.08
CA GLU A 31 11.74 -17.36 11.82
C GLU A 31 11.93 -18.53 10.87
N LYS A 32 12.48 -19.63 11.39
CA LYS A 32 12.50 -20.91 10.66
C LYS A 32 11.06 -21.42 10.53
N GLY A 33 10.69 -21.85 9.35
CA GLY A 33 9.38 -22.42 9.10
C GLY A 33 9.26 -23.85 9.64
N ALA A 34 8.06 -24.42 9.60
CA ALA A 34 7.78 -25.77 10.07
C ALA A 34 8.55 -26.84 9.27
N SER A 35 8.78 -26.62 7.98
CA SER A 35 9.58 -27.52 7.14
C SER A 35 11.05 -27.10 7.17
N ALA A 36 11.97 -28.09 7.17
CA ALA A 36 13.40 -27.84 7.15
C ALA A 36 13.81 -26.93 5.98
N GLY A 37 14.69 -25.97 6.24
CA GLY A 37 15.20 -25.02 5.22
C GLY A 37 14.21 -23.96 4.75
N THR A 38 13.03 -23.84 5.40
CA THR A 38 12.06 -22.78 5.09
C THR A 38 12.14 -21.63 6.09
N TYR A 39 11.75 -20.43 5.62
CA TYR A 39 11.78 -19.19 6.39
C TYR A 39 10.44 -18.46 6.24
N ARG A 40 10.03 -17.74 7.29
CA ARG A 40 8.86 -16.87 7.34
C ARG A 40 9.19 -15.57 8.06
N LEU A 41 8.38 -14.55 7.87
CA LEU A 41 8.50 -13.29 8.60
C LEU A 41 8.25 -13.52 10.09
N GLY A 42 9.10 -12.93 10.93
CA GLY A 42 8.97 -12.97 12.39
C GLY A 42 8.02 -11.90 12.93
N LEU A 43 7.53 -12.09 14.15
CA LEU A 43 6.61 -11.16 14.83
C LEU A 43 7.21 -9.76 15.07
N ARG A 44 8.54 -9.60 14.95
CA ARG A 44 9.18 -8.29 15.08
C ARG A 44 8.69 -7.27 14.06
N PHE A 45 8.32 -7.71 12.85
CA PHE A 45 7.71 -6.82 11.85
C PHE A 45 6.36 -6.28 12.32
N LEU A 46 5.55 -7.07 13.01
CA LEU A 46 4.29 -6.60 13.59
C LEU A 46 4.53 -5.56 14.69
N GLN A 47 5.53 -5.77 15.55
CA GLN A 47 5.90 -4.81 16.58
C GLN A 47 6.33 -3.48 15.98
N LEU A 48 7.23 -3.52 14.98
CA LEU A 48 7.69 -2.31 14.27
C LEU A 48 6.55 -1.62 13.52
N GLY A 49 5.67 -2.40 12.88
CA GLY A 49 4.48 -1.86 12.21
C GLY A 49 3.56 -1.11 13.18
N ASN A 50 3.37 -1.62 14.41
CA ASN A 50 2.61 -0.92 15.44
C ASN A 50 3.27 0.39 15.87
N LEU A 51 4.59 0.42 16.08
CA LEU A 51 5.31 1.66 16.41
C LEU A 51 5.18 2.71 15.29
N VAL A 52 5.26 2.29 14.02
CA VAL A 52 5.01 3.19 12.88
C VAL A 52 3.59 3.72 12.93
N ARG A 53 2.61 2.85 13.18
CA ARG A 53 1.18 3.21 13.23
C ARG A 53 0.87 4.21 14.33
N GLU A 54 1.49 4.08 15.50
CA GLU A 54 1.33 5.01 16.63
C GLU A 54 1.86 6.42 16.33
N ARG A 55 2.85 6.54 15.44
CA ARG A 55 3.41 7.83 15.02
C ARG A 55 2.55 8.56 13.98
N ILE A 56 1.55 7.92 13.40
CA ILE A 56 0.70 8.52 12.37
C ILE A 56 -0.47 9.24 13.07
N SER A 57 -0.23 10.48 13.51
CA SER A 57 -1.21 11.30 14.24
C SER A 57 -2.51 11.57 13.44
N VAL A 58 -2.44 11.65 12.11
CA VAL A 58 -3.61 11.89 11.24
C VAL A 58 -4.67 10.79 11.40
N ARG A 59 -4.29 9.59 11.79
CA ARG A 59 -5.19 8.47 11.99
C ARG A 59 -6.22 8.76 13.10
N ASP A 60 -5.74 9.23 14.26
CA ASP A 60 -6.61 9.49 15.41
C ASP A 60 -7.54 10.68 15.14
N THR A 61 -7.01 11.73 14.51
CA THR A 61 -7.79 12.90 14.09
C THR A 61 -8.88 12.52 13.07
N ALA A 62 -8.58 11.67 12.10
CA ALA A 62 -9.51 11.27 11.05
C ALA A 62 -10.61 10.30 11.54
N ARG A 63 -10.38 9.55 12.62
CA ARG A 63 -11.24 8.42 13.03
C ARG A 63 -12.68 8.81 13.25
N THR A 64 -12.93 9.96 13.92
CA THR A 64 -14.29 10.46 14.16
C THR A 64 -15.01 10.80 12.86
N GLY A 65 -14.33 11.47 11.92
CA GLY A 65 -14.87 11.78 10.59
C GLY A 65 -15.15 10.53 9.76
N MET A 66 -14.24 9.56 9.79
CA MET A 66 -14.42 8.26 9.13
C MET A 66 -15.64 7.50 9.66
N GLN A 67 -15.84 7.49 11.00
CA GLN A 67 -17.00 6.83 11.63
C GLN A 67 -18.29 7.51 11.22
N ARG A 68 -18.32 8.84 11.21
CA ARG A 68 -19.49 9.62 10.76
C ARG A 68 -19.84 9.30 9.32
N LEU A 69 -18.85 9.30 8.43
CA LEU A 69 -19.04 8.97 7.01
C LEU A 69 -19.52 7.53 6.83
N HIS A 70 -18.93 6.58 7.54
CA HIS A 70 -19.38 5.18 7.54
C HIS A 70 -20.86 5.04 7.96
N ASN A 71 -21.24 5.71 9.05
CA ASN A 71 -22.63 5.67 9.58
C ASN A 71 -23.64 6.25 8.58
N LEU A 72 -23.26 7.34 7.90
CA LEU A 72 -24.11 8.00 6.90
C LEU A 72 -24.26 7.17 5.63
N THR A 73 -23.16 6.65 5.10
CA THR A 73 -23.14 6.00 3.79
C THR A 73 -23.35 4.49 3.87
N ARG A 74 -23.12 3.89 5.04
CA ARG A 74 -23.08 2.45 5.24
C ARG A 74 -22.06 1.75 4.32
N GLN A 75 -21.03 2.47 3.90
CA GLN A 75 -19.95 1.95 3.07
C GLN A 75 -18.67 1.79 3.87
N THR A 76 -17.74 0.97 3.35
CA THR A 76 -16.38 0.90 3.88
C THR A 76 -15.67 2.23 3.65
N VAL A 77 -15.05 2.77 4.70
CA VAL A 77 -14.24 3.98 4.64
C VAL A 77 -12.78 3.62 4.86
N ASN A 78 -11.92 4.03 3.95
CA ASN A 78 -10.48 3.83 4.05
C ASN A 78 -9.79 5.17 4.29
N LEU A 79 -8.75 5.17 5.13
CA LEU A 79 -7.80 6.27 5.26
C LEU A 79 -6.50 5.89 4.59
N SER A 80 -6.00 6.76 3.74
CA SER A 80 -4.72 6.58 3.07
C SER A 80 -3.86 7.83 3.16
N ILE A 81 -2.56 7.65 3.09
CA ILE A 81 -1.57 8.72 2.94
C ILE A 81 -0.81 8.52 1.63
N ARG A 82 -0.31 9.62 1.08
CA ARG A 82 0.60 9.54 -0.07
C ARG A 82 2.01 9.16 0.39
N GLN A 83 2.60 8.22 -0.31
CA GLN A 83 4.00 7.86 -0.19
C GLN A 83 4.61 7.75 -1.60
N ASN A 84 5.34 8.78 -2.00
CA ASN A 84 5.90 8.90 -3.36
C ASN A 84 4.80 8.79 -4.44
N ASP A 85 4.90 7.79 -5.31
CA ASP A 85 3.98 7.54 -6.43
C ASP A 85 2.80 6.62 -6.07
N ASN A 86 2.65 6.28 -4.77
CA ASN A 86 1.61 5.40 -4.27
C ASN A 86 0.83 6.03 -3.12
N ILE A 87 -0.35 5.47 -2.86
CA ILE A 87 -1.00 5.59 -1.55
C ILE A 87 -0.64 4.40 -0.68
N VAL A 88 -0.70 4.60 0.64
CA VAL A 88 -0.63 3.55 1.65
C VAL A 88 -1.91 3.62 2.49
N TYR A 89 -2.63 2.50 2.62
CA TYR A 89 -3.79 2.41 3.49
C TYR A 89 -3.36 2.29 4.95
N ILE A 90 -3.72 3.27 5.80
CA ILE A 90 -3.26 3.36 7.20
C ILE A 90 -4.35 3.08 8.22
N ASP A 91 -5.64 3.23 7.84
CA ASP A 91 -6.78 2.84 8.67
C ASP A 91 -8.00 2.51 7.81
N ARG A 92 -8.98 1.82 8.43
CA ARG A 92 -10.19 1.37 7.75
C ARG A 92 -11.33 1.15 8.72
N ILE A 93 -12.53 1.59 8.33
CA ILE A 93 -13.78 1.20 8.96
C ILE A 93 -14.54 0.32 7.96
N MET A 94 -14.76 -0.93 8.34
CA MET A 94 -15.37 -1.93 7.46
C MET A 94 -16.90 -1.93 7.60
N ARG A 95 -17.57 -2.11 6.47
CA ARG A 95 -18.94 -2.59 6.46
C ARG A 95 -18.91 -4.12 6.57
N GLU A 96 -19.62 -4.68 7.53
CA GLU A 96 -19.91 -6.12 7.55
C GLU A 96 -20.88 -6.44 6.42
N ARG A 97 -20.43 -7.22 5.46
CA ARG A 97 -21.26 -7.77 4.38
C ARG A 97 -20.99 -9.27 4.26
N PRO A 98 -22.01 -10.12 4.14
CA PRO A 98 -21.80 -11.49 3.70
C PRO A 98 -21.31 -11.49 2.24
N GLY A 99 -20.32 -12.31 1.92
CA GLY A 99 -19.78 -12.48 0.57
C GLY A 99 -18.30 -12.11 0.43
N ILE A 100 -17.77 -12.27 -0.79
CA ILE A 100 -16.38 -11.98 -1.13
C ILE A 100 -16.17 -10.46 -1.10
N GLN A 101 -15.29 -9.99 -0.22
CA GLN A 101 -14.89 -8.59 -0.15
C GLN A 101 -13.43 -8.44 -0.61
N VAL A 102 -13.17 -7.42 -1.44
CA VAL A 102 -11.79 -7.00 -1.71
C VAL A 102 -11.27 -6.31 -0.46
N VAL A 103 -10.59 -7.06 0.39
CA VAL A 103 -9.98 -6.55 1.61
C VAL A 103 -8.63 -5.93 1.26
N ARG A 104 -8.58 -4.59 1.20
CA ARG A 104 -7.30 -3.90 1.16
C ARG A 104 -6.72 -3.87 2.58
N THR A 105 -5.64 -4.59 2.78
CA THR A 105 -4.98 -4.71 4.09
C THR A 105 -4.35 -3.36 4.49
N ILE A 106 -4.40 -3.02 5.79
CA ILE A 106 -3.61 -1.88 6.31
C ILE A 106 -2.13 -2.15 5.99
N GLY A 107 -1.44 -1.13 5.46
CA GLY A 107 -0.09 -1.23 4.93
C GLY A 107 -0.02 -1.60 3.44
N ALA A 108 -1.14 -2.00 2.81
CA ALA A 108 -1.15 -2.20 1.36
C ALA A 108 -0.96 -0.87 0.62
N THR A 109 -0.32 -0.94 -0.53
CA THR A 109 -0.07 0.19 -1.42
C THR A 109 -0.87 0.07 -2.71
N ALA A 110 -1.10 1.21 -3.37
CA ALA A 110 -1.65 1.23 -4.72
C ALA A 110 -1.17 2.50 -5.46
N PRO A 111 -0.95 2.45 -6.80
CA PRO A 111 -0.56 3.61 -7.58
C PRO A 111 -1.59 4.74 -7.48
N LEU A 112 -1.15 6.00 -7.50
CA LEU A 112 -2.04 7.16 -7.37
C LEU A 112 -3.14 7.17 -8.43
N HIS A 113 -2.81 6.94 -9.70
CA HIS A 113 -3.77 7.01 -10.81
C HIS A 113 -4.85 5.92 -10.79
N THR A 114 -4.65 4.82 -10.04
CA THR A 114 -5.58 3.68 -10.00
C THR A 114 -6.63 3.77 -8.88
N THR A 115 -6.54 4.79 -8.01
CA THR A 115 -7.40 4.91 -6.83
C THR A 115 -8.05 6.28 -6.73
N SER A 116 -9.25 6.35 -6.13
CA SER A 116 -9.94 7.64 -5.90
C SER A 116 -9.12 8.58 -5.03
N SER A 117 -8.62 8.11 -3.89
CA SER A 117 -7.77 8.93 -3.00
C SER A 117 -6.44 9.32 -3.64
N GLY A 118 -5.85 8.45 -4.45
CA GLY A 118 -4.64 8.77 -5.19
C GLY A 118 -4.85 9.87 -6.23
N LYS A 119 -5.98 9.86 -6.93
CA LYS A 119 -6.35 10.94 -7.87
C LYS A 119 -6.61 12.26 -7.15
N LEU A 120 -7.14 12.24 -5.92
CA LEU A 120 -7.24 13.44 -5.08
C LEU A 120 -5.85 14.01 -4.74
N PHE A 121 -4.88 13.16 -4.38
CA PHE A 121 -3.50 13.62 -4.18
C PHE A 121 -2.87 14.21 -5.45
N LEU A 122 -3.12 13.59 -6.61
CA LEU A 122 -2.65 14.14 -7.89
C LEU A 122 -3.34 15.46 -8.23
N ALA A 123 -4.57 15.70 -7.77
CA ALA A 123 -5.27 16.95 -7.97
C ALA A 123 -4.62 18.14 -7.25
N GLU A 124 -3.86 17.91 -6.19
CA GLU A 124 -3.06 18.93 -5.50
C GLU A 124 -1.72 19.23 -6.21
N ASP A 125 -1.28 18.35 -7.12
CA ASP A 125 -0.02 18.50 -7.83
C ASP A 125 -0.13 19.51 -8.99
N SER A 126 1.02 20.09 -9.37
CA SER A 126 1.13 20.90 -10.60
C SER A 126 1.07 20.00 -11.84
N PHE A 127 0.81 20.63 -12.99
CA PHE A 127 0.78 19.93 -14.28
C PHE A 127 2.12 19.20 -14.58
N GLU A 128 3.24 19.85 -14.28
CA GLU A 128 4.57 19.29 -14.46
C GLU A 128 4.81 18.06 -13.55
N GLN A 129 4.32 18.13 -12.31
CA GLN A 129 4.42 17.01 -11.36
C GLN A 129 3.58 15.82 -11.80
N ILE A 130 2.37 16.05 -12.31
CA ILE A 130 1.51 14.99 -12.85
C ILE A 130 2.16 14.35 -14.10
N ARG A 131 2.75 15.16 -15.00
CA ARG A 131 3.50 14.63 -16.14
C ARG A 131 4.70 13.79 -15.71
N ALA A 132 5.49 14.30 -14.79
CA ALA A 132 6.63 13.58 -14.26
C ALA A 132 6.21 12.25 -13.58
N TYR A 133 5.09 12.25 -12.86
CA TYR A 133 4.48 11.04 -12.31
C TYR A 133 4.10 10.04 -13.41
N ALA A 134 3.40 10.50 -14.45
CA ALA A 134 2.98 9.65 -15.56
C ALA A 134 4.16 9.00 -16.28
N LEU A 135 5.24 9.77 -16.51
CA LEU A 135 6.47 9.26 -17.14
C LEU A 135 7.17 8.20 -16.27
N ARG A 136 7.27 8.42 -14.95
CA ARG A 136 7.94 7.47 -14.04
C ARG A 136 7.18 6.15 -13.89
N THR A 137 5.85 6.22 -13.88
CA THR A 137 5.00 5.06 -13.58
C THR A 137 4.48 4.36 -14.83
N ASN A 138 4.69 4.97 -16.01
CA ASN A 138 4.13 4.53 -17.29
C ASN A 138 2.61 4.27 -17.23
N LEU A 139 1.92 4.83 -16.21
CA LEU A 139 0.49 4.64 -15.91
C LEU A 139 0.04 3.19 -16.07
N GLU A 140 0.79 2.26 -15.49
CA GLU A 140 0.54 0.82 -15.62
C GLU A 140 -0.87 0.46 -15.15
N LYS A 141 -1.61 -0.22 -16.02
CA LYS A 141 -3.01 -0.57 -15.75
C LYS A 141 -3.12 -1.77 -14.82
N SER A 142 -3.73 -1.59 -13.66
CA SER A 142 -4.09 -2.70 -12.76
C SER A 142 -5.34 -3.47 -13.22
N THR A 143 -6.18 -2.83 -14.04
CA THR A 143 -7.41 -3.41 -14.61
C THR A 143 -7.66 -2.82 -16.00
N PRO A 144 -8.51 -3.44 -16.85
CA PRO A 144 -8.88 -2.86 -18.15
C PRO A 144 -9.44 -1.45 -18.07
N ASN A 145 -10.09 -1.10 -16.95
CA ASN A 145 -10.70 0.22 -16.72
C ASN A 145 -9.75 1.23 -16.07
N SER A 146 -8.51 0.83 -15.76
CA SER A 146 -7.52 1.77 -15.19
C SER A 146 -7.09 2.80 -16.24
N ILE A 147 -6.86 4.04 -15.78
CA ILE A 147 -6.29 5.10 -16.62
C ILE A 147 -4.87 4.68 -17.02
N GLY A 148 -4.57 4.71 -18.31
CA GLY A 148 -3.29 4.27 -18.84
C GLY A 148 -2.63 5.28 -19.80
N ASP A 149 -3.15 6.51 -19.86
CA ASP A 149 -2.58 7.58 -20.64
C ASP A 149 -2.71 8.93 -19.93
N ILE A 150 -1.83 9.86 -20.28
CA ILE A 150 -1.71 11.14 -19.59
C ILE A 150 -2.91 12.06 -19.86
N ASP A 151 -3.48 12.04 -21.05
CA ASP A 151 -4.56 12.96 -21.43
C ASP A 151 -5.85 12.61 -20.70
N THR A 152 -6.15 11.31 -20.60
CA THR A 152 -7.26 10.80 -19.78
C THR A 152 -7.05 11.14 -18.30
N LEU A 153 -5.80 10.99 -17.78
CA LEU A 153 -5.49 11.31 -16.40
C LEU A 153 -5.72 12.81 -16.12
N LEU A 154 -5.20 13.69 -16.96
CA LEU A 154 -5.35 15.15 -16.81
C LEU A 154 -6.82 15.57 -16.89
N THR A 155 -7.59 14.98 -17.80
CA THR A 155 -9.04 15.22 -17.90
C THR A 155 -9.76 14.83 -16.61
N GLU A 156 -9.44 13.67 -16.04
CA GLU A 156 -10.02 13.21 -14.79
C GLU A 156 -9.62 14.10 -13.61
N ILE A 157 -8.33 14.48 -13.51
CA ILE A 157 -7.85 15.39 -12.46
C ILE A 157 -8.52 16.77 -12.57
N SER A 158 -8.71 17.29 -13.77
CA SER A 158 -9.43 18.56 -13.97
C SER A 158 -10.88 18.51 -13.46
N LYS A 159 -11.58 17.40 -13.71
CA LYS A 159 -12.92 17.17 -13.14
C LYS A 159 -12.92 17.17 -11.62
N ILE A 160 -11.94 16.46 -11.01
CA ILE A 160 -11.79 16.40 -9.56
C ILE A 160 -11.58 17.80 -8.97
N LYS A 161 -10.70 18.61 -9.57
CA LYS A 161 -10.45 20.00 -9.13
C LYS A 161 -11.69 20.89 -9.20
N THR A 162 -12.59 20.64 -10.17
CA THR A 162 -13.82 21.42 -10.34
C THR A 162 -14.92 21.02 -9.37
N LEU A 163 -14.98 19.75 -8.98
CA LEU A 163 -16.01 19.21 -8.10
C LEU A 163 -15.69 19.39 -6.60
N GLY A 164 -14.46 19.66 -6.23
CA GLY A 164 -14.00 19.85 -4.85
C GLY A 164 -13.57 18.55 -4.23
#